data_426a706d55ba7ff8b354c5884dc1b86f
#
_entry.id   426a706d55ba7ff8b354c5884dc1b86f
#
_cell.length_a   1.000
_cell.length_b   1.000
_cell.length_c   1.000
_cell.angle_alpha   90.00
_cell.angle_beta   90.00
_cell.angle_gamma   90.00
#
_symmetry.space_group_name_H-M   'P 1'
#
loop_
_entity.id
_entity.type
_entity.pdbx_description
1 polymer ?
#
loop_
_entity_poly.entity_id
_entity_poly.type
_entity_poly.pdbx_seq_one_letter_code
_entity_poly.pdbx_strand_id
1 'polypeptide(L)'
;VAGGRPHPRDRPVTVLLPAAERVAVAWKNGGGVTREIAAAPPGADMAAFAWRVSLAEVAADGPFSAFPEVERTLTLVEGAGMDLTVGGRRRLVDTRYVPQDFPGDVPTDCRLLGGPVVNLNVMWRRGGAAPTVAVVRGRLRLPAAPALVVALDGGADLAGVRLGRYDALLLTGEDTVLHAHGPTAVVGLTPARGLAALTHDERH
;
A
#
# COMPACT_ATOMS: atom_id res chain seq x y z
N VAL A 1 -35.66 -27.27 -0.24
CA VAL A 1 -34.34 -26.77 -0.68
C VAL A 1 -33.64 -26.25 0.56
N ALA A 2 -32.68 -27.02 1.10
CA ALA A 2 -31.96 -26.68 2.32
C ALA A 2 -30.82 -25.72 1.94
N GLY A 3 -30.92 -24.47 2.38
CA GLY A 3 -29.84 -23.50 2.32
C GLY A 3 -28.70 -23.92 3.26
N GLY A 4 -27.60 -24.42 2.70
CA GLY A 4 -26.42 -24.76 3.47
C GLY A 4 -25.85 -23.50 4.15
N ARG A 5 -25.67 -23.57 5.48
CA ARG A 5 -24.93 -22.53 6.21
C ARG A 5 -23.46 -22.59 5.76
N PRO A 6 -22.80 -21.46 5.48
CA PRO A 6 -21.38 -21.46 5.11
C PRO A 6 -20.56 -22.09 6.23
N HIS A 7 -19.56 -22.88 5.82
CA HIS A 7 -18.65 -23.57 6.73
C HIS A 7 -17.84 -22.54 7.55
N PRO A 8 -17.51 -22.78 8.84
CA PRO A 8 -16.78 -21.85 9.70
C PRO A 8 -15.38 -21.41 9.16
N ARG A 9 -14.87 -22.05 8.10
CA ARG A 9 -13.58 -21.76 7.47
C ARG A 9 -13.63 -20.67 6.40
N ASP A 10 -14.84 -20.18 6.03
CA ASP A 10 -15.02 -19.18 4.96
C ASP A 10 -15.32 -17.77 5.52
N ARG A 11 -15.03 -17.50 6.79
CA ARG A 11 -15.13 -16.14 7.29
C ARG A 11 -13.96 -15.35 6.75
N PRO A 12 -14.23 -14.25 6.02
CA PRO A 12 -13.21 -13.33 5.60
C PRO A 12 -12.41 -12.87 6.84
N VAL A 13 -11.09 -12.90 6.74
CA VAL A 13 -10.21 -12.60 7.85
C VAL A 13 -9.76 -11.15 7.73
N THR A 14 -10.33 -10.30 8.57
CA THR A 14 -9.84 -8.94 8.75
C THR A 14 -8.65 -8.93 9.69
N VAL A 15 -7.51 -8.42 9.25
CA VAL A 15 -6.26 -8.41 10.04
C VAL A 15 -5.88 -6.98 10.40
N LEU A 16 -5.85 -6.68 11.70
CA LEU A 16 -5.29 -5.43 12.22
C LEU A 16 -3.76 -5.48 12.18
N LEU A 17 -3.15 -4.44 11.66
CA LEU A 17 -1.69 -4.25 11.52
C LEU A 17 -1.28 -2.97 12.25
N PRO A 18 -1.00 -3.04 13.57
CA PRO A 18 -0.69 -1.86 14.38
C PRO A 18 0.62 -1.19 13.94
N ALA A 19 0.63 0.13 13.94
CA ALA A 19 1.83 0.90 13.60
C ALA A 19 2.98 0.65 14.59
N ALA A 20 2.65 0.47 15.87
CA ALA A 20 3.62 0.26 16.94
C ALA A 20 4.40 -1.06 16.85
N GLU A 21 3.87 -2.05 16.11
CA GLU A 21 4.51 -3.35 15.94
C GLU A 21 5.47 -3.41 14.75
N ARG A 22 5.55 -2.35 13.94
CA ARG A 22 6.37 -2.35 12.73
C ARG A 22 7.84 -2.09 13.02
N VAL A 23 8.66 -2.97 12.49
CA VAL A 23 10.12 -2.83 12.58
C VAL A 23 10.60 -1.78 11.57
N ALA A 24 11.45 -0.87 12.06
CA ALA A 24 12.12 0.12 11.23
C ALA A 24 13.35 -0.50 10.58
N VAL A 25 13.47 -0.44 9.27
CA VAL A 25 14.62 -0.92 8.50
C VAL A 25 15.31 0.29 7.87
N ALA A 26 16.54 0.56 8.30
CA ALA A 26 17.36 1.64 7.74
C ALA A 26 17.81 1.29 6.31
N TRP A 27 17.86 2.31 5.46
CA TRP A 27 18.38 2.16 4.11
C TRP A 27 19.90 2.01 4.13
N LYS A 28 20.44 1.22 3.19
CA LYS A 28 21.89 0.97 3.10
C LYS A 28 22.72 2.24 2.89
N ASN A 29 22.14 3.25 2.22
CA ASN A 29 22.79 4.55 1.98
C ASN A 29 22.58 5.57 3.12
N GLY A 30 21.88 5.19 4.21
CA GLY A 30 21.62 6.07 5.36
C GLY A 30 20.58 7.18 5.08
N GLY A 31 20.01 7.25 3.88
CA GLY A 31 19.11 8.33 3.48
C GLY A 31 17.67 8.21 3.99
N GLY A 32 17.33 7.14 4.67
CA GLY A 32 15.97 6.94 5.15
C GLY A 32 15.73 5.66 5.92
N VAL A 33 14.47 5.46 6.29
CA VAL A 33 13.98 4.29 7.03
C VAL A 33 12.67 3.83 6.41
N THR A 34 12.47 2.53 6.29
CA THR A 34 11.21 1.94 5.85
C THR A 34 10.57 1.11 6.95
N ARG A 35 9.26 1.27 7.12
CA ARG A 35 8.42 0.39 7.95
C ARG A 35 7.41 -0.30 7.05
N GLU A 36 7.57 -1.60 6.83
CA GLU A 36 6.61 -2.39 6.07
C GLU A 36 5.27 -2.44 6.79
N ILE A 37 4.19 -2.27 6.03
CA ILE A 37 2.82 -2.44 6.53
C ILE A 37 2.32 -3.84 6.20
N ALA A 38 2.43 -4.23 4.93
CA ALA A 38 2.03 -5.54 4.43
C ALA A 38 2.73 -5.85 3.11
N ALA A 39 2.90 -7.12 2.82
CA ALA A 39 3.37 -7.64 1.54
C ALA A 39 2.64 -8.93 1.17
N ALA A 40 2.64 -9.28 -0.10
CA ALA A 40 2.18 -10.58 -0.58
C ALA A 40 3.26 -11.24 -1.45
N PRO A 41 3.57 -12.54 -1.17
CA PRO A 41 3.14 -13.29 0.00
C PRO A 41 3.69 -12.68 1.30
N PRO A 42 3.07 -12.95 2.47
CA PRO A 42 3.57 -12.44 3.75
C PRO A 42 5.02 -12.83 3.99
N GLY A 43 5.86 -11.86 4.43
CA GLY A 43 7.29 -12.09 4.67
C GLY A 43 8.15 -12.20 3.41
N ALA A 44 7.60 -11.89 2.23
CA ALA A 44 8.37 -11.87 0.99
C ALA A 44 9.51 -10.85 1.07
N ASP A 45 10.69 -11.24 0.61
CA ASP A 45 11.81 -10.33 0.43
C ASP A 45 11.62 -9.37 -0.76
N MET A 46 12.59 -8.49 -0.99
CA MET A 46 12.53 -7.51 -2.08
C MET A 46 12.59 -8.15 -3.48
N ALA A 47 12.99 -9.42 -3.59
CA ALA A 47 13.02 -10.14 -4.86
C ALA A 47 11.72 -10.89 -5.17
N ALA A 48 10.91 -11.24 -4.15
CA ALA A 48 9.83 -12.20 -4.26
C ALA A 48 8.41 -11.63 -4.06
N PHE A 49 8.25 -10.37 -3.61
CA PHE A 49 6.92 -9.83 -3.40
C PHE A 49 6.13 -9.68 -4.71
N ALA A 50 4.84 -9.95 -4.68
CA ALA A 50 3.89 -9.58 -5.74
C ALA A 50 3.46 -8.11 -5.59
N TRP A 51 3.11 -7.71 -4.37
CA TRP A 51 2.92 -6.32 -3.96
C TRP A 51 3.43 -6.09 -2.54
N ARG A 52 3.77 -4.83 -2.24
CA ARG A 52 4.28 -4.41 -0.94
C ARG A 52 3.83 -2.99 -0.63
N VAL A 53 3.36 -2.77 0.58
CA VAL A 53 2.97 -1.45 1.10
C VAL A 53 3.81 -1.11 2.32
N SER A 54 4.36 0.10 2.35
CA SER A 54 5.23 0.57 3.43
C SER A 54 5.11 2.07 3.65
N LEU A 55 5.46 2.52 4.86
CA LEU A 55 5.81 3.91 5.13
C LEU A 55 7.32 4.07 5.03
N ALA A 56 7.77 5.10 4.33
CA ALA A 56 9.17 5.45 4.19
C ALA A 56 9.42 6.88 4.69
N GLU A 57 10.35 7.01 5.61
CA GLU A 57 10.93 8.30 6.02
C GLU A 57 12.15 8.55 5.14
N VAL A 58 12.15 9.65 4.39
CA VAL A 58 13.29 10.10 3.59
C VAL A 58 13.91 11.30 4.31
N ALA A 59 15.11 11.13 4.84
CA ALA A 59 15.77 12.11 5.69
C ALA A 59 16.88 12.90 4.97
N ALA A 60 17.33 12.44 3.80
CA ALA A 60 18.37 13.09 3.01
C ALA A 60 18.09 12.97 1.51
N ASP A 61 18.68 13.89 0.75
CA ASP A 61 18.73 13.80 -0.69
C ASP A 61 19.50 12.56 -1.14
N GLY A 62 19.15 12.04 -2.30
CA GLY A 62 19.87 10.91 -2.90
C GLY A 62 19.00 10.02 -3.77
N PRO A 63 19.62 9.03 -4.42
CA PRO A 63 18.91 8.15 -5.32
C PRO A 63 18.02 7.15 -4.57
N PHE A 64 16.85 6.87 -5.14
CA PHE A 64 16.05 5.73 -4.75
C PHE A 64 16.58 4.45 -5.37
N SER A 65 16.42 3.34 -4.65
CA SER A 65 16.77 2.02 -5.20
C SER A 65 15.92 1.72 -6.42
N ALA A 66 16.56 1.16 -7.45
CA ALA A 66 15.86 0.63 -8.61
C ALA A 66 15.38 -0.81 -8.34
N PHE A 67 14.18 -1.12 -8.77
CA PHE A 67 13.55 -2.43 -8.61
C PHE A 67 13.09 -2.94 -9.98
N PRO A 68 13.82 -3.90 -10.60
CA PRO A 68 13.45 -4.44 -11.90
C PRO A 68 12.01 -4.97 -11.92
N GLU A 69 11.29 -4.65 -12.99
CA GLU A 69 9.90 -5.08 -13.23
C GLU A 69 8.88 -4.66 -12.17
N VAL A 70 9.17 -3.61 -11.43
CA VAL A 70 8.29 -3.07 -10.38
C VAL A 70 7.73 -1.72 -10.78
N GLU A 71 6.44 -1.54 -10.57
CA GLU A 71 5.77 -0.23 -10.56
C GLU A 71 5.61 0.27 -9.12
N ARG A 72 5.52 1.59 -8.97
CA ARG A 72 5.39 2.24 -7.67
C ARG A 72 4.32 3.31 -7.71
N THR A 73 3.55 3.40 -6.63
CA THR A 73 2.75 4.58 -6.26
C THR A 73 3.32 5.17 -4.98
N LEU A 74 3.72 6.42 -5.03
CA LEU A 74 4.22 7.16 -3.87
C LEU A 74 3.21 8.25 -3.51
N THR A 75 2.87 8.34 -2.23
CA THR A 75 1.96 9.37 -1.69
C THR A 75 2.65 10.10 -0.56
N LEU A 76 2.89 11.40 -0.72
CA LEU A 76 3.43 12.25 0.35
C LEU A 76 2.43 12.32 1.50
N VAL A 77 2.89 12.02 2.73
CA VAL A 77 2.07 12.06 3.95
C VAL A 77 2.50 13.23 4.85
N GLU A 78 3.82 13.38 5.06
CA GLU A 78 4.38 14.44 5.90
C GLU A 78 5.55 15.13 5.23
N GLY A 79 5.84 16.34 5.67
CA GLY A 79 6.94 17.17 5.18
C GLY A 79 6.50 18.12 4.06
N ALA A 80 7.46 18.86 3.53
CA ALA A 80 7.24 19.88 2.50
C ALA A 80 7.19 19.29 1.07
N GLY A 81 7.73 18.07 0.90
CA GLY A 81 7.73 17.38 -0.39
C GLY A 81 9.11 17.06 -0.93
N MET A 82 9.10 16.56 -2.13
CA MET A 82 10.28 16.08 -2.86
C MET A 82 10.24 16.53 -4.32
N ASP A 83 11.39 16.87 -4.85
CA ASP A 83 11.63 17.06 -6.27
C ASP A 83 12.30 15.80 -6.81
N LEU A 84 11.55 14.96 -7.50
CA LEU A 84 12.02 13.69 -8.05
C LEU A 84 12.48 13.89 -9.50
N THR A 85 13.59 13.26 -9.86
CA THR A 85 13.99 13.08 -11.25
C THR A 85 13.85 11.61 -11.62
N VAL A 86 12.78 11.26 -12.31
CA VAL A 86 12.42 9.88 -12.69
C VAL A 86 12.75 9.66 -14.16
N GLY A 87 13.73 8.82 -14.47
CA GLY A 87 14.16 8.57 -15.84
C GLY A 87 14.53 9.85 -16.59
N GLY A 88 15.18 10.80 -15.93
CA GLY A 88 15.54 12.10 -16.47
C GLY A 88 14.39 13.13 -16.54
N ARG A 89 13.18 12.79 -16.09
CA ARG A 89 12.04 13.70 -16.08
C ARG A 89 11.74 14.17 -14.66
N ARG A 90 11.64 15.48 -14.49
CA ARG A 90 11.30 16.10 -13.22
C ARG A 90 9.84 15.83 -12.85
N ARG A 91 9.59 15.44 -11.58
CA ARG A 91 8.28 15.29 -10.97
C ARG A 91 8.29 15.91 -9.58
N LEU A 92 7.45 16.92 -9.38
CA LEU A 92 7.30 17.57 -8.10
C LEU A 92 6.22 16.83 -7.28
N VAL A 93 6.59 16.39 -6.08
CA VAL A 93 5.70 15.70 -5.12
C VAL A 93 5.61 16.58 -3.88
N ASP A 94 4.81 17.64 -3.94
CA ASP A 94 4.66 18.67 -2.90
C ASP A 94 3.22 18.78 -2.35
N THR A 95 2.31 18.05 -2.93
CA THR A 95 0.92 17.99 -2.49
C THR A 95 0.68 16.71 -1.70
N ARG A 96 0.35 16.87 -0.40
CA ARG A 96 0.07 15.72 0.47
C ARG A 96 -1.18 14.97 0.01
N TYR A 97 -1.15 13.66 0.20
CA TYR A 97 -2.27 12.74 -0.03
C TYR A 97 -2.69 12.60 -1.49
N VAL A 98 -1.85 13.02 -2.42
CA VAL A 98 -2.04 12.81 -3.86
C VAL A 98 -1.10 11.69 -4.33
N PRO A 99 -1.62 10.51 -4.72
CA PRO A 99 -0.80 9.42 -5.24
C PRO A 99 -0.11 9.79 -6.54
N GLN A 100 1.16 9.38 -6.70
CA GLN A 100 2.00 9.60 -7.87
C GLN A 100 2.59 8.28 -8.34
N ASP A 101 2.25 7.86 -9.56
CA ASP A 101 2.72 6.60 -10.15
C ASP A 101 3.99 6.80 -10.96
N PHE A 102 4.96 5.91 -10.83
CA PHE A 102 6.15 5.88 -11.66
C PHE A 102 6.80 4.48 -11.70
N PRO A 103 7.56 4.19 -12.79
CA PRO A 103 8.30 2.93 -12.88
C PRO A 103 9.36 2.82 -11.79
N GLY A 104 9.42 1.66 -11.12
CA GLY A 104 10.40 1.42 -10.06
C GLY A 104 11.79 1.02 -10.56
N ASP A 105 11.92 0.69 -11.84
CA ASP A 105 13.15 0.21 -12.48
C ASP A 105 13.94 1.30 -13.24
N VAL A 106 13.42 2.52 -13.30
CA VAL A 106 14.17 3.65 -13.89
C VAL A 106 14.96 4.40 -12.83
N PRO A 107 16.14 4.96 -13.17
CA PRO A 107 16.90 5.80 -12.25
C PRO A 107 16.01 6.92 -11.70
N THR A 108 15.97 7.04 -10.38
CA THR A 108 15.18 8.06 -9.70
C THR A 108 16.01 8.74 -8.62
N ASP A 109 16.24 10.02 -8.77
CA ASP A 109 16.90 10.86 -7.78
C ASP A 109 15.85 11.68 -7.01
N CYS A 110 16.10 11.87 -5.71
CA CYS A 110 15.24 12.63 -4.81
C CYS A 110 15.99 13.80 -4.21
N ARG A 111 15.39 14.99 -4.25
CA ARG A 111 15.81 16.17 -3.50
C ARG A 111 14.65 16.62 -2.61
N LEU A 112 14.91 16.78 -1.32
CA LEU A 112 13.94 17.26 -0.35
C LEU A 112 13.71 18.77 -0.50
N LEU A 113 12.45 19.20 -0.38
CA LEU A 113 12.09 20.62 -0.52
C LEU A 113 12.22 21.42 0.77
N GLY A 114 12.21 20.77 1.93
CA GLY A 114 12.24 21.46 3.21
C GLY A 114 12.34 20.50 4.39
N GLY A 115 13.42 19.70 4.41
CA GLY A 115 13.66 18.71 5.45
C GLY A 115 13.00 17.35 5.19
N PRO A 116 13.03 16.45 6.16
CA PRO A 116 12.55 15.08 6.02
C PRO A 116 11.07 14.99 5.65
N VAL A 117 10.73 13.92 4.93
CA VAL A 117 9.35 13.61 4.53
C VAL A 117 8.98 12.19 4.93
N VAL A 118 7.67 11.94 5.09
CA VAL A 118 7.10 10.60 5.18
C VAL A 118 6.22 10.37 3.97
N ASN A 119 6.37 9.23 3.33
CA ASN A 119 5.52 8.83 2.22
C ASN A 119 4.98 7.41 2.40
N LEU A 120 3.75 7.19 1.90
CA LEU A 120 3.21 5.86 1.68
C LEU A 120 3.71 5.38 0.31
N ASN A 121 4.36 4.22 0.29
CA ASN A 121 4.92 3.62 -0.92
C ASN A 121 4.23 2.28 -1.18
N VAL A 122 3.55 2.18 -2.32
CA VAL A 122 2.90 0.95 -2.80
C VAL A 122 3.69 0.48 -4.01
N MET A 123 4.16 -0.75 -3.97
CA MET A 123 4.98 -1.36 -5.02
C MET A 123 4.34 -2.65 -5.49
N TRP A 124 4.40 -2.94 -6.79
CA TRP A 124 3.92 -4.21 -7.33
C TRP A 124 4.70 -4.63 -8.57
N ARG A 125 4.76 -5.95 -8.81
CA ARG A 125 5.40 -6.47 -10.02
C ARG A 125 4.50 -6.36 -11.23
N ARG A 126 5.09 -5.99 -12.36
CA ARG A 126 4.41 -6.00 -13.67
C ARG A 126 3.92 -7.40 -14.00
N GLY A 127 2.79 -7.49 -14.69
CA GLY A 127 2.14 -8.77 -15.03
C GLY A 127 1.33 -9.39 -13.90
N GLY A 128 1.44 -8.87 -12.67
CA GLY A 128 0.60 -9.24 -11.54
C GLY A 128 -0.62 -8.33 -11.37
N ALA A 129 -1.25 -8.42 -10.19
CA ALA A 129 -2.30 -7.49 -9.79
C ALA A 129 -1.71 -6.07 -9.64
N ALA A 130 -2.29 -5.10 -10.31
CA ALA A 130 -1.97 -3.70 -10.11
C ALA A 130 -2.86 -3.14 -8.99
N PRO A 131 -2.30 -2.81 -7.80
CA PRO A 131 -3.06 -2.15 -6.75
C PRO A 131 -3.57 -0.78 -7.23
N THR A 132 -4.73 -0.39 -6.71
CA THR A 132 -5.22 0.99 -6.85
C THR A 132 -4.99 1.72 -5.55
N VAL A 133 -4.59 2.99 -5.60
CA VAL A 133 -4.36 3.81 -4.41
C VAL A 133 -5.25 5.04 -4.46
N ALA A 134 -6.06 5.23 -3.41
CA ALA A 134 -6.85 6.44 -3.21
C ALA A 134 -6.70 6.92 -1.77
N VAL A 135 -6.66 8.25 -1.57
CA VAL A 135 -6.75 8.82 -0.23
C VAL A 135 -8.11 9.49 -0.07
N VAL A 136 -8.83 9.06 0.94
CA VAL A 136 -10.21 9.45 1.19
C VAL A 136 -10.39 10.10 2.56
N ARG A 137 -11.50 10.82 2.73
CA ARG A 137 -11.99 11.38 4.00
C ARG A 137 -13.48 11.17 4.09
N GLY A 138 -14.00 11.12 5.32
CA GLY A 138 -15.43 10.96 5.55
C GLY A 138 -15.89 9.52 5.38
N ARG A 139 -17.15 9.36 4.99
CA ARG A 139 -17.80 8.04 4.93
C ARG A 139 -17.70 7.47 3.51
N LEU A 140 -17.18 6.25 3.40
CA LEU A 140 -17.04 5.52 2.13
C LEU A 140 -17.48 4.07 2.31
N ARG A 141 -18.30 3.56 1.39
CA ARG A 141 -18.58 2.12 1.31
C ARG A 141 -17.47 1.45 0.51
N LEU A 142 -16.82 0.48 1.12
CA LEU A 142 -15.82 -0.37 0.47
C LEU A 142 -16.54 -1.64 -0.01
N PRO A 143 -16.40 -2.01 -1.29
CA PRO A 143 -16.99 -3.23 -1.83
C PRO A 143 -16.31 -4.47 -1.23
N ALA A 144 -16.98 -5.63 -1.36
CA ALA A 144 -16.44 -6.91 -0.96
C ALA A 144 -15.27 -7.34 -1.88
N ALA A 145 -14.11 -6.73 -1.66
CA ALA A 145 -12.87 -6.99 -2.40
C ALA A 145 -11.67 -6.84 -1.45
N PRO A 146 -10.56 -7.55 -1.69
CA PRO A 146 -9.35 -7.38 -0.90
C PRO A 146 -8.85 -5.94 -0.96
N ALA A 147 -8.56 -5.36 0.21
CA ALA A 147 -8.04 -4.01 0.32
C ALA A 147 -7.20 -3.84 1.59
N LEU A 148 -6.21 -2.97 1.55
CA LEU A 148 -5.49 -2.49 2.72
C LEU A 148 -5.91 -1.05 2.99
N VAL A 149 -6.43 -0.79 4.19
CA VAL A 149 -6.82 0.54 4.65
C VAL A 149 -5.78 1.04 5.64
N VAL A 150 -5.20 2.21 5.41
CA VAL A 150 -4.16 2.80 6.27
C VAL A 150 -4.60 4.19 6.72
N ALA A 151 -4.76 4.40 8.02
CA ALA A 151 -5.04 5.72 8.58
C ALA A 151 -3.78 6.59 8.54
N LEU A 152 -3.71 7.54 7.61
CA LEU A 152 -2.52 8.39 7.44
C LEU A 152 -2.47 9.52 8.49
N ASP A 153 -3.65 10.06 8.84
CA ASP A 153 -3.81 11.06 9.90
C ASP A 153 -5.25 11.08 10.40
N GLY A 154 -5.49 11.51 11.66
CA GLY A 154 -6.83 11.66 12.25
C GLY A 154 -7.58 10.36 12.57
N GLY A 155 -7.05 9.20 12.21
CA GLY A 155 -7.66 7.91 12.49
C GLY A 155 -8.81 7.53 11.56
N ALA A 156 -9.32 6.28 11.73
CA ALA A 156 -10.46 5.76 10.98
C ALA A 156 -11.19 4.66 11.78
N ASP A 157 -12.48 4.46 11.52
CA ASP A 157 -13.26 3.34 12.03
C ASP A 157 -13.79 2.51 10.86
N LEU A 158 -13.57 1.19 10.88
CA LEU A 158 -14.16 0.26 9.92
C LEU A 158 -14.18 -1.18 10.46
N ALA A 159 -15.14 -1.96 10.04
CA ALA A 159 -15.32 -3.37 10.46
C ALA A 159 -15.28 -3.57 12.00
N GLY A 160 -15.76 -2.58 12.77
CA GLY A 160 -15.73 -2.61 14.24
C GLY A 160 -14.37 -2.34 14.88
N VAL A 161 -13.36 -1.96 14.07
CA VAL A 161 -11.99 -1.65 14.52
C VAL A 161 -11.74 -0.15 14.39
N ARG A 162 -11.14 0.45 15.41
CA ARG A 162 -10.61 1.81 15.38
C ARG A 162 -9.13 1.79 15.06
N LEU A 163 -8.75 2.53 14.02
CA LEU A 163 -7.38 2.73 13.60
C LEU A 163 -6.86 4.06 14.12
N GLY A 164 -5.74 4.03 14.82
CA GLY A 164 -4.92 5.21 15.10
C GLY A 164 -4.06 5.59 13.90
N ARG A 165 -3.28 6.67 14.07
CA ARG A 165 -2.38 7.13 13.01
C ARG A 165 -1.40 6.03 12.60
N TYR A 166 -1.33 5.78 11.29
CA TYR A 166 -0.52 4.74 10.66
C TYR A 166 -0.94 3.30 10.92
N ASP A 167 -1.92 3.03 11.80
CA ASP A 167 -2.51 1.70 11.84
C ASP A 167 -3.13 1.32 10.51
N ALA A 168 -3.16 0.04 10.23
CA ALA A 168 -3.76 -0.47 9.02
C ALA A 168 -4.66 -1.68 9.29
N LEU A 169 -5.61 -1.88 8.38
CA LEU A 169 -6.51 -3.02 8.39
C LEU A 169 -6.50 -3.69 7.02
N LEU A 170 -6.14 -4.96 6.99
CA LEU A 170 -6.22 -5.78 5.78
C LEU A 170 -7.59 -6.45 5.72
N LEU A 171 -8.35 -6.12 4.67
CA LEU A 171 -9.66 -6.70 4.35
C LEU A 171 -9.48 -7.79 3.30
N THR A 172 -10.12 -8.94 3.50
CA THR A 172 -10.02 -10.06 2.56
C THR A 172 -11.23 -10.24 1.66
N GLY A 173 -12.20 -9.33 1.70
CA GLY A 173 -13.35 -9.33 0.80
C GLY A 173 -14.70 -9.09 1.46
N GLU A 174 -14.73 -8.36 2.56
CA GLU A 174 -15.96 -7.97 3.24
C GLU A 174 -16.49 -6.64 2.70
N ASP A 175 -17.82 -6.56 2.47
CA ASP A 175 -18.50 -5.28 2.26
C ASP A 175 -18.57 -4.54 3.59
N THR A 176 -17.95 -3.37 3.67
CA THR A 176 -17.87 -2.60 4.90
C THR A 176 -17.96 -1.10 4.66
N VAL A 177 -18.20 -0.36 5.73
CA VAL A 177 -18.22 1.12 5.69
C VAL A 177 -17.01 1.64 6.45
N LEU A 178 -16.19 2.39 5.75
CA LEU A 178 -15.10 3.18 6.29
C LEU A 178 -15.62 4.53 6.77
N HIS A 179 -15.28 4.91 8.00
CA HIS A 179 -15.43 6.27 8.52
C HIS A 179 -14.03 6.85 8.73
N ALA A 180 -13.53 7.59 7.76
CA ALA A 180 -12.22 8.22 7.79
C ALA A 180 -12.31 9.59 8.46
N HIS A 181 -11.77 9.72 9.69
CA HIS A 181 -11.76 10.96 10.46
C HIS A 181 -10.70 11.95 9.95
N GLY A 182 -9.73 11.44 9.21
CA GLY A 182 -8.70 12.20 8.49
C GLY A 182 -8.33 11.52 7.19
N PRO A 183 -7.23 11.96 6.54
CA PRO A 183 -6.73 11.29 5.34
C PRO A 183 -6.47 9.81 5.60
N THR A 184 -7.10 8.96 4.84
CA THR A 184 -7.01 7.51 4.96
C THR A 184 -6.75 6.92 3.57
N ALA A 185 -5.66 6.18 3.43
CA ALA A 185 -5.36 5.48 2.18
C ALA A 185 -6.18 4.19 2.09
N VAL A 186 -6.77 3.97 0.93
CA VAL A 186 -7.40 2.71 0.54
C VAL A 186 -6.61 2.16 -0.63
N VAL A 187 -5.94 1.04 -0.40
CA VAL A 187 -5.17 0.30 -1.41
C VAL A 187 -5.98 -0.91 -1.82
N GLY A 188 -6.58 -0.85 -3.00
CA GLY A 188 -7.31 -2.00 -3.57
C GLY A 188 -6.32 -3.06 -4.05
N LEU A 189 -6.52 -4.31 -3.62
CA LEU A 189 -5.60 -5.43 -3.87
C LEU A 189 -6.23 -6.50 -4.78
N THR A 190 -7.13 -6.11 -5.67
CA THR A 190 -7.84 -7.05 -6.54
C THR A 190 -6.85 -7.82 -7.42
N PRO A 191 -6.91 -9.16 -7.48
CA PRO A 191 -6.08 -9.94 -8.39
C PRO A 191 -6.31 -9.53 -9.86
N ALA A 192 -5.26 -9.54 -10.68
CA ALA A 192 -5.41 -9.34 -12.12
C ALA A 192 -6.43 -10.33 -12.66
N ARG A 193 -7.41 -9.85 -13.41
CA ARG A 193 -8.38 -10.73 -14.11
C ARG A 193 -7.63 -11.60 -15.10
N GLY A 194 -7.39 -12.88 -14.77
CA GLY A 194 -6.71 -13.80 -15.68
C GLY A 194 -6.24 -15.13 -15.09
N LEU A 195 -6.17 -15.28 -13.77
CA LEU A 195 -5.64 -16.53 -13.19
C LEU A 195 -6.69 -17.44 -12.54
N ALA A 196 -7.99 -17.09 -12.59
CA ALA A 196 -9.07 -17.91 -12.04
C ALA A 196 -9.68 -18.93 -13.03
N ALA A 197 -9.07 -19.15 -14.20
CA ALA A 197 -9.66 -19.99 -15.26
C ALA A 197 -8.86 -21.24 -15.62
N LEU A 198 -7.92 -21.70 -14.80
CA LEU A 198 -7.13 -22.91 -15.09
C LEU A 198 -7.16 -23.99 -13.99
N THR A 199 -8.23 -24.04 -13.21
CA THR A 199 -8.45 -25.22 -12.34
C THR A 199 -9.85 -25.76 -12.53
N HIS A 200 -10.13 -26.36 -13.68
CA HIS A 200 -11.12 -27.44 -13.81
C HIS A 200 -11.08 -27.97 -15.25
N ASP A 201 -10.25 -28.94 -15.52
CA ASP A 201 -10.60 -30.07 -16.36
C ASP A 201 -9.49 -31.13 -16.26
N GLU A 202 -9.64 -32.05 -15.33
CA GLU A 202 -9.10 -33.41 -15.46
C GLU A 202 -10.08 -34.34 -14.75
N ARG A 203 -11.07 -34.73 -15.53
CA ARG A 203 -11.75 -36.03 -15.36
C ARG A 203 -12.02 -36.63 -16.71
N HIS A 204 -11.22 -37.59 -17.09
CA HIS A 204 -11.61 -38.80 -17.75
C HIS A 204 -10.60 -39.89 -17.46
#